data_49f43de752fdab8bc91388ec84522507
#
_entry.id   49f43de752fdab8bc91388ec84522507
#
_cell.length_a   1.000
_cell.length_b   1.000
_cell.length_c   1.000
_cell.angle_alpha   90.00
_cell.angle_beta   90.00
_cell.angle_gamma   90.00
#
_symmetry.space_group_name_H-M   'P 1'
#
loop_
_entity.id
_entity.type
_entity.pdbx_description
1 polymer ?
#
loop_
_entity_poly.entity_id
_entity_poly.type
_entity_poly.pdbx_seq_one_letter_code
_entity_poly.pdbx_strand_id
1 'polypeptide(L)'
;MPKIEIIIGGHGGQGVVLAGQILGKAAAFDEKNVVQTQSYGAEARGSFAKSEVIISDSRIGFPAVRKCDVLVAMNQESLEKLLPHLKDDGILVVDSSVEKVPVVKAKTYRVPAVETAKKVFGESLFANMVILGALTKITRMVSEESIEKSIRESVSEKTLEANINAFRMGLHLV
;
A
#
# COMPACT_ATOMS: atom_id res chain seq x y z
N MET A 1 -12.41 14.60 6.68
CA MET A 1 -11.03 14.20 6.41
C MET A 1 -10.48 15.01 5.25
N PRO A 2 -9.38 15.70 5.42
CA PRO A 2 -8.73 16.37 4.31
C PRO A 2 -8.26 15.35 3.26
N LYS A 3 -7.87 15.84 2.11
CA LYS A 3 -7.31 14.99 1.06
C LYS A 3 -6.03 14.31 1.55
N ILE A 4 -5.91 13.00 1.34
CA ILE A 4 -4.70 12.22 1.58
C ILE A 4 -4.24 11.58 0.28
N GLU A 5 -2.96 11.69 -0.01
CA GLU A 5 -2.34 11.18 -1.22
C GLU A 5 -1.32 10.10 -0.88
N ILE A 6 -1.51 8.92 -1.47
CA ILE A 6 -0.75 7.72 -1.15
C ILE A 6 -0.06 7.21 -2.43
N ILE A 7 1.20 6.80 -2.32
CA ILE A 7 1.89 6.03 -3.36
C ILE A 7 2.32 4.70 -2.75
N ILE A 8 2.02 3.61 -3.44
CA ILE A 8 2.50 2.26 -3.12
C ILE A 8 3.41 1.83 -4.26
N GLY A 9 4.66 1.56 -3.96
CA GLY A 9 5.66 1.16 -4.95
C GLY A 9 6.29 -0.18 -4.64
N GLY A 10 6.68 -0.87 -5.69
CA GLY A 10 7.35 -2.16 -5.65
C GLY A 10 7.74 -2.60 -7.06
N HIS A 11 7.89 -3.88 -7.27
CA HIS A 11 8.08 -4.45 -8.60
C HIS A 11 6.86 -5.29 -9.02
N GLY A 12 6.76 -5.57 -10.31
CA GLY A 12 5.72 -6.45 -10.85
C GLY A 12 5.73 -7.80 -10.12
N GLY A 13 4.55 -8.27 -9.71
CA GLY A 13 4.40 -9.49 -8.93
C GLY A 13 4.31 -9.27 -7.41
N GLN A 14 4.65 -8.10 -6.89
CA GLN A 14 4.48 -7.80 -5.45
C GLN A 14 3.06 -7.37 -5.06
N GLY A 15 2.14 -7.26 -6.02
CA GLY A 15 0.74 -6.95 -5.74
C GLY A 15 0.48 -5.49 -5.34
N VAL A 16 1.33 -4.56 -5.75
CA VAL A 16 1.16 -3.13 -5.41
C VAL A 16 -0.06 -2.50 -6.07
N VAL A 17 -0.39 -2.92 -7.28
CA VAL A 17 -1.59 -2.45 -7.99
C VAL A 17 -2.85 -2.96 -7.30
N LEU A 18 -2.89 -4.23 -6.95
CA LEU A 18 -4.01 -4.83 -6.22
C LEU A 18 -4.21 -4.17 -4.86
N ALA A 19 -3.14 -3.90 -4.12
CA ALA A 19 -3.20 -3.19 -2.84
C ALA A 19 -3.83 -1.80 -3.00
N GLY A 20 -3.43 -1.05 -4.03
CA GLY A 20 -4.01 0.26 -4.33
C GLY A 20 -5.48 0.20 -4.71
N GLN A 21 -5.86 -0.80 -5.52
CA GLN A 21 -7.25 -1.02 -5.91
C GLN A 21 -8.14 -1.37 -4.70
N ILE A 22 -7.65 -2.24 -3.82
CA ILE A 22 -8.36 -2.61 -2.59
C ILE A 22 -8.53 -1.39 -1.67
N LEU A 23 -7.48 -0.61 -1.48
CA LEU A 23 -7.53 0.61 -0.68
C LEU A 23 -8.53 1.62 -1.25
N GLY A 24 -8.49 1.86 -2.56
CA GLY A 24 -9.40 2.77 -3.24
C GLY A 24 -10.86 2.34 -3.13
N LYS A 25 -11.13 1.06 -3.33
CA LYS A 25 -12.48 0.49 -3.20
C LYS A 25 -12.99 0.57 -1.75
N ALA A 26 -12.13 0.30 -0.78
CA ALA A 26 -12.46 0.45 0.63
C ALA A 26 -12.81 1.89 1.01
N ALA A 27 -12.06 2.87 0.48
CA ALA A 27 -12.38 4.27 0.67
C ALA A 27 -13.75 4.64 0.10
N ALA A 28 -14.12 4.08 -1.06
CA ALA A 28 -15.44 4.26 -1.64
C ALA A 28 -16.55 3.64 -0.76
N PHE A 29 -16.30 2.50 -0.13
CA PHE A 29 -17.24 1.92 0.85
C PHE A 29 -17.41 2.80 2.09
N ASP A 30 -16.37 3.53 2.48
CA ASP A 30 -16.43 4.54 3.55
C ASP A 30 -16.99 5.89 3.06
N GLU A 31 -17.65 5.90 1.90
CA GLU A 31 -18.29 7.08 1.32
C GLU A 31 -17.33 8.25 1.01
N LYS A 32 -16.05 7.93 0.78
CA LYS A 32 -15.05 8.91 0.38
C LYS A 32 -14.98 9.05 -1.15
N ASN A 33 -14.58 10.22 -1.61
CA ASN A 33 -14.14 10.38 -3.00
C ASN A 33 -12.75 9.75 -3.15
N VAL A 34 -12.54 9.01 -4.24
CA VAL A 34 -11.29 8.32 -4.47
C VAL A 34 -10.92 8.35 -5.95
N VAL A 35 -9.63 8.50 -6.21
CA VAL A 35 -9.02 8.26 -7.52
C VAL A 35 -7.87 7.30 -7.30
N GLN A 36 -7.84 6.23 -8.08
CA GLN A 36 -6.75 5.26 -8.08
C GLN A 36 -6.20 5.14 -9.50
N THR A 37 -4.89 5.28 -9.63
CA THR A 37 -4.16 5.10 -10.89
C THR A 37 -2.98 4.19 -10.67
N GLN A 38 -2.46 3.62 -11.75
CA GLN A 38 -1.31 2.73 -11.71
C GLN A 38 -0.38 3.00 -12.87
N SER A 39 0.91 2.71 -12.67
CA SER A 39 1.89 2.73 -13.74
C SER A 39 2.92 1.63 -13.55
N TYR A 40 3.47 1.19 -14.68
CA TYR A 40 4.47 0.13 -14.75
C TYR A 40 5.73 0.67 -15.42
N GLY A 41 6.88 0.08 -15.07
CA GLY A 41 8.13 0.34 -15.79
C GLY A 41 8.09 -0.24 -17.21
N ALA A 42 9.06 0.17 -18.03
CA ALA A 42 9.15 -0.23 -19.43
C ALA A 42 9.53 -1.70 -19.64
N GLU A 43 10.02 -2.38 -18.63
CA GLU A 43 10.47 -3.78 -18.70
C GLU A 43 9.29 -4.75 -18.56
N ALA A 44 9.38 -5.91 -19.21
CA ALA A 44 8.27 -6.86 -19.30
C ALA A 44 7.99 -7.64 -18.00
N ARG A 45 8.99 -7.85 -17.14
CA ARG A 45 8.87 -8.62 -15.87
C ARG A 45 9.79 -8.05 -14.80
N GLY A 46 9.35 -8.15 -13.53
CA GLY A 46 10.11 -7.70 -12.37
C GLY A 46 10.43 -6.21 -12.38
N SER A 47 9.79 -5.46 -13.28
CA SER A 47 9.99 -4.03 -13.40
C SER A 47 9.26 -3.29 -12.31
N PHE A 48 9.70 -2.05 -12.10
CA PHE A 48 9.05 -1.10 -11.21
C PHE A 48 7.55 -0.97 -11.51
N ALA A 49 6.75 -1.01 -10.45
CA ALA A 49 5.32 -0.76 -10.52
C ALA A 49 4.91 0.15 -9.36
N LYS A 50 3.95 1.01 -9.58
CA LYS A 50 3.36 1.83 -8.53
C LYS A 50 1.86 1.97 -8.68
N SER A 51 1.20 2.16 -7.56
CA SER A 51 -0.20 2.55 -7.46
C SER A 51 -0.29 3.90 -6.74
N GLU A 52 -1.09 4.79 -7.25
CA GLU A 52 -1.39 6.07 -6.61
C GLU A 52 -2.86 6.07 -6.17
N VAL A 53 -3.11 6.46 -4.93
CA VAL A 53 -4.47 6.54 -4.39
C VAL A 53 -4.65 7.91 -3.76
N ILE A 54 -5.70 8.61 -4.16
CA ILE A 54 -6.11 9.88 -3.58
C ILE A 54 -7.46 9.68 -2.92
N ILE A 55 -7.56 9.98 -1.64
CA ILE A 55 -8.79 9.83 -0.85
C ILE A 55 -9.16 11.20 -0.29
N SER A 56 -10.43 11.60 -0.42
CA SER A 56 -10.88 12.92 0.05
C SER A 56 -12.37 12.92 0.40
N ASP A 57 -12.75 13.72 1.37
CA ASP A 57 -14.16 14.02 1.62
C ASP A 57 -14.74 14.94 0.54
N SER A 58 -13.90 15.69 -0.15
CA SER A 58 -14.27 16.64 -1.20
C SER A 58 -13.98 16.09 -2.59
N ARG A 59 -14.54 16.73 -3.60
CA ARG A 59 -14.23 16.39 -4.99
C ARG A 59 -12.73 16.52 -5.28
N ILE A 60 -12.19 15.51 -5.98
CA ILE A 60 -10.79 15.48 -6.40
C ILE A 60 -10.70 16.13 -7.78
N GLY A 61 -10.05 17.29 -7.84
CA GLY A 61 -9.92 18.06 -9.08
C GLY A 61 -8.73 17.67 -9.96
N PHE A 62 -7.72 17.03 -9.39
CA PHE A 62 -6.51 16.61 -10.11
C PHE A 62 -6.16 15.15 -9.77
N PRO A 63 -6.16 14.26 -10.78
CA PRO A 63 -6.10 12.82 -10.53
C PRO A 63 -4.68 12.22 -10.46
N ALA A 64 -3.66 13.01 -10.15
CA ALA A 64 -2.29 12.54 -10.03
C ALA A 64 -1.63 13.02 -8.75
N VAL A 65 -0.75 12.20 -8.21
CA VAL A 65 0.01 12.52 -7.00
C VAL A 65 1.35 13.13 -7.38
N ARG A 66 1.57 14.37 -6.97
CA ARG A 66 2.89 15.05 -7.14
C ARG A 66 3.75 14.89 -5.89
N LYS A 67 3.15 15.06 -4.73
CA LYS A 67 3.76 14.86 -3.42
C LYS A 67 2.77 14.06 -2.57
N CYS A 68 3.20 12.91 -2.06
CA CYS A 68 2.34 12.05 -1.26
C CYS A 68 2.48 12.33 0.24
N ASP A 69 1.39 12.12 0.94
CA ASP A 69 1.34 12.13 2.40
C ASP A 69 1.86 10.81 2.96
N VAL A 70 1.66 9.73 2.22
CA VAL A 70 2.08 8.38 2.61
C VAL A 70 2.78 7.71 1.43
N LEU A 71 3.99 7.22 1.67
CA LEU A 71 4.74 6.39 0.74
C LEU A 71 4.91 4.99 1.32
N VAL A 72 4.50 4.00 0.55
CA VAL A 72 4.76 2.59 0.85
C VAL A 72 5.77 2.05 -0.16
N ALA A 73 6.91 1.57 0.30
CA ALA A 73 7.95 1.00 -0.54
C ALA A 73 8.19 -0.46 -0.18
N MET A 74 7.89 -1.36 -1.10
CA MET A 74 8.02 -2.79 -0.90
C MET A 74 9.38 -3.35 -1.31
N ASN A 75 10.22 -2.56 -1.98
CA ASN A 75 11.58 -2.93 -2.34
C ASN A 75 12.49 -1.70 -2.41
N GLN A 76 13.80 -1.94 -2.51
CA GLN A 76 14.81 -0.89 -2.52
C GLN A 76 14.64 0.08 -3.68
N GLU A 77 14.40 -0.44 -4.89
CA GLU A 77 14.23 0.37 -6.09
C GLU A 77 13.06 1.35 -5.98
N SER A 78 11.92 0.88 -5.47
CA SER A 78 10.74 1.74 -5.29
C SER A 78 10.99 2.82 -4.25
N LEU A 79 11.70 2.52 -3.16
CA LEU A 79 12.09 3.53 -2.19
C LEU A 79 12.96 4.62 -2.83
N GLU A 80 13.99 4.23 -3.56
CA GLU A 80 14.91 5.17 -4.20
C GLU A 80 14.20 6.07 -5.24
N LYS A 81 13.34 5.48 -6.05
CA LYS A 81 12.60 6.22 -7.09
C LYS A 81 11.52 7.14 -6.54
N LEU A 82 10.84 6.73 -5.46
CA LEU A 82 9.63 7.41 -4.99
C LEU A 82 9.87 8.32 -3.78
N LEU A 83 10.97 8.16 -3.06
CA LEU A 83 11.26 8.97 -1.88
C LEU A 83 11.22 10.48 -2.15
N PRO A 84 11.68 11.00 -3.31
CA PRO A 84 11.58 12.43 -3.62
C PRO A 84 10.14 12.97 -3.68
N HIS A 85 9.15 12.09 -3.82
CA HIS A 85 7.73 12.45 -3.85
C HIS A 85 7.07 12.49 -2.47
N LEU A 86 7.77 12.04 -1.43
CA LEU A 86 7.24 12.05 -0.06
C LEU A 86 7.38 13.44 0.56
N LYS A 87 6.31 13.92 1.18
CA LYS A 87 6.31 15.16 1.97
C LYS A 87 7.15 14.98 3.24
N ASP A 88 7.80 16.06 3.70
CA ASP A 88 8.63 16.05 4.91
C ASP A 88 7.86 15.65 6.17
N ASP A 89 6.60 16.04 6.26
CA ASP A 89 5.69 15.71 7.37
C ASP A 89 4.85 14.46 7.12
N GLY A 90 5.23 13.68 6.10
CA GLY A 90 4.52 12.48 5.70
C GLY A 90 4.86 11.23 6.51
N ILE A 91 4.39 10.11 6.01
CA ILE A 91 4.61 8.77 6.58
C ILE A 91 5.30 7.90 5.53
N LEU A 92 6.41 7.29 5.92
CA LEU A 92 7.11 6.30 5.12
C LEU A 92 6.90 4.90 5.73
N VAL A 93 6.35 3.99 4.93
CA VAL A 93 6.21 2.58 5.30
C VAL A 93 7.09 1.76 4.37
N VAL A 94 8.06 1.05 4.91
CA VAL A 94 8.97 0.21 4.12
C VAL A 94 8.91 -1.24 4.58
N ASP A 95 8.99 -2.16 3.62
CA ASP A 95 9.20 -3.55 3.97
C ASP A 95 10.58 -3.74 4.62
N SER A 96 10.67 -4.61 5.62
CA SER A 96 11.92 -4.85 6.35
C SER A 96 13.05 -5.43 5.48
N SER A 97 12.72 -5.95 4.29
CA SER A 97 13.72 -6.40 3.30
C SER A 97 14.47 -5.26 2.63
N VAL A 98 13.97 -4.03 2.74
CA VAL A 98 14.66 -2.84 2.25
C VAL A 98 15.84 -2.53 3.18
N GLU A 99 17.06 -2.69 2.69
CA GLU A 99 18.27 -2.59 3.52
C GLU A 99 18.69 -1.15 3.78
N LYS A 100 18.63 -0.30 2.76
CA LYS A 100 19.12 1.08 2.81
C LYS A 100 17.95 2.05 2.89
N VAL A 101 17.58 2.43 4.11
CA VAL A 101 16.56 3.44 4.36
C VAL A 101 17.26 4.71 4.85
N PRO A 102 17.24 5.79 4.06
CA PRO A 102 17.86 7.04 4.48
C PRO A 102 17.13 7.66 5.67
N VAL A 103 17.83 8.51 6.42
CA VAL A 103 17.21 9.33 7.45
C VAL A 103 16.37 10.41 6.77
N VAL A 104 15.09 10.45 7.06
CA VAL A 104 14.13 11.42 6.53
C VAL A 104 13.37 12.09 7.67
N LYS A 105 12.77 13.24 7.40
CA LYS A 105 11.90 13.94 8.38
C LYS A 105 10.57 13.21 8.57
N ALA A 106 10.08 12.56 7.53
CA ALA A 106 8.86 11.76 7.56
C ALA A 106 8.95 10.66 8.64
N LYS A 107 7.83 10.35 9.27
CA LYS A 107 7.75 9.25 10.23
C LYS A 107 7.89 7.92 9.49
N THR A 108 8.87 7.11 9.88
CA THR A 108 9.22 5.87 9.19
C THR A 108 8.79 4.65 10.00
N TYR A 109 8.11 3.73 9.33
CA TYR A 109 7.73 2.41 9.86
C TYR A 109 8.36 1.32 9.00
N ARG A 110 9.06 0.39 9.63
CA ARG A 110 9.58 -0.82 8.99
C ARG A 110 8.64 -1.97 9.31
N VAL A 111 8.10 -2.59 8.27
CA VAL A 111 7.11 -3.66 8.42
C VAL A 111 7.66 -4.94 7.81
N PRO A 112 7.78 -6.06 8.56
CA PRO A 112 8.31 -7.33 8.04
C PRO A 112 7.24 -8.09 7.24
N ALA A 113 6.71 -7.47 6.18
CA ALA A 113 5.59 -8.04 5.43
C ALA A 113 6.01 -9.26 4.59
N VAL A 114 7.12 -9.16 3.87
CA VAL A 114 7.63 -10.27 3.05
C VAL A 114 8.04 -11.43 3.94
N GLU A 115 8.77 -11.18 5.01
CA GLU A 115 9.19 -12.21 5.98
C GLU A 115 7.98 -12.90 6.62
N THR A 116 7.01 -12.13 7.07
CA THR A 116 5.78 -12.65 7.69
C THR A 116 4.99 -13.52 6.71
N ALA A 117 4.82 -13.07 5.46
CA ALA A 117 4.13 -13.83 4.44
C ALA A 117 4.82 -15.16 4.13
N LYS A 118 6.15 -15.15 3.97
CA LYS A 118 6.93 -16.38 3.77
C LYS A 118 6.83 -17.35 4.94
N LYS A 119 6.89 -16.85 6.16
CA LYS A 119 6.85 -17.66 7.39
C LYS A 119 5.49 -18.32 7.59
N VAL A 120 4.40 -17.59 7.31
CA VAL A 120 3.04 -18.08 7.59
C VAL A 120 2.44 -18.84 6.42
N PHE A 121 2.64 -18.37 5.18
CA PHE A 121 2.01 -18.92 3.97
C PHE A 121 2.99 -19.69 3.08
N GLY A 122 4.28 -19.72 3.42
CA GLY A 122 5.31 -20.37 2.63
C GLY A 122 5.82 -19.58 1.42
N GLU A 123 5.21 -18.44 1.12
CA GLU A 123 5.55 -17.61 -0.05
C GLU A 123 5.28 -16.13 0.23
N SER A 124 5.91 -15.25 -0.54
CA SER A 124 5.78 -13.81 -0.36
C SER A 124 4.55 -13.19 -1.04
N LEU A 125 3.73 -13.99 -1.71
CA LEU A 125 2.58 -13.54 -2.50
C LEU A 125 1.62 -12.64 -1.71
N PHE A 126 1.44 -12.91 -0.43
CA PHE A 126 0.50 -12.18 0.43
C PHE A 126 1.12 -11.01 1.20
N ALA A 127 2.38 -10.67 0.92
CA ALA A 127 3.06 -9.54 1.58
C ALA A 127 2.33 -8.20 1.34
N ASN A 128 1.71 -8.02 0.19
CA ASN A 128 0.91 -6.83 -0.13
C ASN A 128 -0.28 -6.66 0.85
N MET A 129 -0.92 -7.75 1.25
CA MET A 129 -2.02 -7.69 2.22
C MET A 129 -1.52 -7.44 3.63
N VAL A 130 -0.38 -8.01 4.00
CA VAL A 130 0.26 -7.72 5.29
C VAL A 130 0.60 -6.23 5.40
N ILE A 131 1.21 -5.66 4.36
CA ILE A 131 1.57 -4.24 4.38
C ILE A 131 0.33 -3.35 4.34
N LEU A 132 -0.72 -3.75 3.65
CA LEU A 132 -2.00 -3.04 3.64
C LEU A 132 -2.64 -3.01 5.05
N GLY A 133 -2.54 -4.10 5.80
CA GLY A 133 -2.98 -4.15 7.19
C GLY A 133 -2.21 -3.18 8.08
N ALA A 134 -0.88 -3.19 7.99
CA ALA A 134 -0.04 -2.25 8.71
C ALA A 134 -0.36 -0.79 8.33
N LEU A 135 -0.50 -0.51 7.05
CA LEU A 135 -0.87 0.82 6.53
C LEU A 135 -2.22 1.28 7.09
N THR A 136 -3.21 0.40 7.11
CA THR A 136 -4.54 0.70 7.66
C THR A 136 -4.45 1.06 9.14
N LYS A 137 -3.68 0.30 9.91
CA LYS A 137 -3.48 0.54 11.35
C LYS A 137 -2.76 1.86 11.62
N ILE A 138 -1.71 2.15 10.86
CA ILE A 138 -0.90 3.37 11.01
C ILE A 138 -1.72 4.62 10.69
N THR A 139 -2.47 4.59 9.59
CA THR A 139 -3.09 5.80 9.02
C THR A 139 -4.55 5.97 9.41
N ARG A 140 -5.26 4.89 9.64
CA ARG A 140 -6.72 4.89 9.91
C ARG A 140 -7.53 5.69 8.89
N MET A 141 -7.04 5.79 7.64
CA MET A 141 -7.70 6.55 6.58
C MET A 141 -8.95 5.87 6.03
N VAL A 142 -9.04 4.55 6.19
CA VAL A 142 -10.22 3.74 5.85
C VAL A 142 -10.49 2.76 6.98
N SER A 143 -11.73 2.30 7.10
CA SER A 143 -12.10 1.32 8.12
C SER A 143 -11.55 -0.07 7.78
N GLU A 144 -11.20 -0.83 8.82
CA GLU A 144 -10.77 -2.24 8.66
C GLU A 144 -11.87 -3.08 7.99
N GLU A 145 -13.13 -2.82 8.36
CA GLU A 145 -14.30 -3.48 7.79
C GLU A 145 -14.40 -3.26 6.27
N SER A 146 -14.20 -2.02 5.82
CA SER A 146 -14.23 -1.70 4.40
C SER A 146 -13.07 -2.32 3.63
N ILE A 147 -11.88 -2.42 4.22
CA ILE A 147 -10.76 -3.16 3.62
C ILE A 147 -11.11 -4.63 3.47
N GLU A 148 -11.62 -5.29 4.52
CA GLU A 148 -12.01 -6.70 4.41
C GLU A 148 -13.09 -6.94 3.37
N LYS A 149 -14.10 -6.07 3.31
CA LYS A 149 -15.13 -6.11 2.26
C LYS A 149 -14.52 -5.97 0.87
N SER A 150 -13.60 -5.03 0.70
CA SER A 150 -12.89 -4.82 -0.56
C SER A 150 -12.05 -6.03 -0.97
N ILE A 151 -11.35 -6.66 -0.02
CA ILE A 151 -10.60 -7.89 -0.26
C ILE A 151 -11.54 -9.00 -0.77
N ARG A 152 -12.70 -9.20 -0.10
CA ARG A 152 -13.68 -10.22 -0.50
C ARG A 152 -14.16 -10.04 -1.93
N GLU A 153 -14.29 -8.83 -2.39
CA GLU A 153 -14.73 -8.53 -3.76
C GLU A 153 -13.59 -8.50 -4.80
N SER A 154 -12.34 -8.50 -4.37
CA SER A 154 -11.18 -8.26 -5.24
C SER A 154 -10.32 -9.49 -5.49
N VAL A 155 -10.40 -10.52 -4.65
CA VAL A 155 -9.60 -11.73 -4.77
C VAL A 155 -10.49 -12.95 -5.05
N SER A 156 -9.86 -14.00 -5.59
CA SER A 156 -10.60 -15.26 -5.83
C SER A 156 -11.00 -15.93 -4.51
N GLU A 157 -12.09 -16.67 -4.54
CA GLU A 157 -12.56 -17.46 -3.40
C GLU A 157 -11.48 -18.42 -2.87
N LYS A 158 -10.70 -18.99 -3.76
CA LYS A 158 -9.58 -19.89 -3.43
C LYS A 158 -8.52 -19.27 -2.54
N THR A 159 -8.24 -17.97 -2.69
CA THR A 159 -7.21 -17.26 -1.94
C THR A 159 -7.78 -16.30 -0.88
N LEU A 160 -9.08 -16.22 -0.76
CA LEU A 160 -9.76 -15.25 0.10
C LEU A 160 -9.32 -15.35 1.56
N GLU A 161 -9.33 -16.55 2.13
CA GLU A 161 -8.96 -16.74 3.54
C GLU A 161 -7.52 -16.31 3.82
N ALA A 162 -6.58 -16.69 2.94
CA ALA A 162 -5.18 -16.30 3.08
C ALA A 162 -4.98 -14.78 2.99
N ASN A 163 -5.67 -14.12 2.04
CA ASN A 163 -5.62 -12.66 1.91
C ASN A 163 -6.17 -11.94 3.14
N ILE A 164 -7.32 -12.38 3.66
CA ILE A 164 -7.91 -11.81 4.87
C ILE A 164 -6.99 -12.02 6.08
N ASN A 165 -6.44 -13.22 6.26
CA ASN A 165 -5.53 -13.52 7.36
C ASN A 165 -4.25 -12.69 7.25
N ALA A 166 -3.68 -12.53 6.07
CA ALA A 166 -2.51 -11.68 5.84
C ALA A 166 -2.78 -10.22 6.22
N PHE A 167 -3.91 -9.68 5.81
CA PHE A 167 -4.34 -8.33 6.20
C PHE A 167 -4.46 -8.19 7.72
N ARG A 168 -5.13 -9.12 8.39
CA ARG A 168 -5.28 -9.11 9.85
C ARG A 168 -3.95 -9.21 10.58
N MET A 169 -3.02 -10.00 10.07
CA MET A 169 -1.66 -10.06 10.61
C MET A 169 -0.96 -8.71 10.54
N GLY A 170 -1.09 -8.02 9.41
CA GLY A 170 -0.52 -6.68 9.24
C GLY A 170 -1.03 -5.67 10.26
N LEU A 171 -2.30 -5.74 10.65
CA LEU A 171 -2.89 -4.89 11.68
C LEU A 171 -2.18 -5.00 13.04
N HIS A 172 -1.54 -6.13 13.32
CA HIS A 172 -0.87 -6.42 14.60
C HIS A 172 0.64 -6.23 14.56
N LEU A 173 1.21 -5.83 13.43
CA LEU A 173 2.67 -5.64 13.29
C LEU A 173 3.13 -4.21 13.64
N VAL A 174 2.21 -3.31 13.90
CA VAL A 174 2.48 -1.90 14.21
C VAL A 174 1.62 -1.39 15.36
#